data_2034e43d5d741ebd18f672beb67d6306
#
_entry.id   2034e43d5d741ebd18f672beb67d6306
#
_cell.length_a   1.000
_cell.length_b   1.000
_cell.length_c   1.000
_cell.angle_alpha   90.00
_cell.angle_beta   90.00
_cell.angle_gamma   90.00
#
_symmetry.space_group_name_H-M   'P 1'
#
loop_
_entity.id
_entity.type
_entity.pdbx_description
1 polymer ?
#
loop_
_entity_poly.entity_id
_entity_poly.type
_entity_poly.pdbx_seq_one_letter_code
_entity_poly.pdbx_strand_id
1 'polypeptide(L)'
;MLTYTGTVINVQSFAAKPDPKTGEILPEKHLVQFMGKKPAADGVLLADLEDLKVDDPKPFLAAKGKQVRVMVRHWMFDGRSGLSIPKGSPIEVLA
;
A
#
# COMPACT_ATOMS: atom_id res chain seq x y z
N MET A 1 8.76 13.09 -4.59
CA MET A 1 7.77 12.02 -4.38
C MET A 1 8.25 10.74 -5.04
N LEU A 2 8.07 9.63 -4.38
CA LEU A 2 8.53 8.34 -4.88
C LEU A 2 7.46 7.68 -5.74
N THR A 3 7.90 6.82 -6.67
CA THR A 3 7.00 6.02 -7.49
C THR A 3 7.21 4.54 -7.16
N TYR A 4 6.11 3.81 -6.98
CA TYR A 4 6.12 2.37 -6.72
C TYR A 4 5.42 1.65 -7.85
N THR A 5 6.06 0.58 -8.36
CA THR A 5 5.50 -0.27 -9.40
C THR A 5 5.36 -1.69 -8.85
N GLY A 6 4.17 -2.25 -8.95
CA GLY A 6 3.92 -3.61 -8.47
C GLY A 6 2.58 -4.13 -8.96
N THR A 7 2.35 -5.43 -8.76
CA THR A 7 1.09 -6.07 -9.08
C THR A 7 0.18 -6.05 -7.86
N VAL A 8 -1.06 -5.60 -8.04
CA VAL A 8 -2.05 -5.60 -6.96
C VAL A 8 -2.49 -7.03 -6.69
N ILE A 9 -2.14 -7.54 -5.50
CA ILE A 9 -2.46 -8.92 -5.10
C ILE A 9 -3.76 -8.95 -4.33
N ASN A 10 -3.92 -8.04 -3.36
CA ASN A 10 -5.07 -8.05 -2.48
C ASN A 10 -5.38 -6.64 -1.98
N VAL A 11 -6.63 -6.42 -1.62
CA VAL A 11 -7.10 -5.17 -1.01
C VAL A 11 -7.84 -5.54 0.25
N GLN A 12 -7.41 -5.00 1.39
CA GLN A 12 -8.01 -5.26 2.69
C GLN A 12 -8.56 -3.98 3.27
N SER A 13 -9.75 -4.06 3.84
CA SER A 13 -10.39 -2.94 4.52
C SER A 13 -10.76 -3.36 5.94
N PHE A 14 -10.45 -2.48 6.89
CA PHE A 14 -10.74 -2.67 8.29
C PHE A 14 -11.72 -1.60 8.73
N ALA A 15 -12.88 -2.01 9.23
CA ALA A 15 -13.89 -1.08 9.70
C ALA A 15 -13.40 -0.30 10.92
N ALA A 16 -13.96 0.89 11.14
CA ALA A 16 -13.71 1.67 12.34
C ALA A 16 -14.14 0.86 13.57
N LYS A 17 -13.29 0.87 14.60
CA LYS A 17 -13.55 0.14 15.84
C LYS A 17 -12.97 0.88 17.03
N PRO A 18 -13.50 0.67 18.26
CA PRO A 18 -12.92 1.29 19.44
C PRO A 18 -11.57 0.66 19.80
N ASP A 19 -10.66 1.52 20.26
CA ASP A 19 -9.39 1.07 20.82
C ASP A 19 -9.64 0.47 22.19
N PRO A 20 -9.25 -0.79 22.46
CA PRO A 20 -9.48 -1.42 23.76
C PRO A 20 -8.74 -0.77 24.92
N LYS A 21 -7.70 0.03 24.65
CA LYS A 21 -6.90 0.69 25.68
C LYS A 21 -7.43 2.08 26.03
N THR A 22 -7.82 2.87 25.03
CA THR A 22 -8.18 4.27 25.20
C THR A 22 -9.66 4.54 25.04
N GLY A 23 -10.42 3.61 24.46
CA GLY A 23 -11.82 3.80 24.12
C GLY A 23 -12.07 4.70 22.93
N GLU A 24 -11.03 5.26 22.33
CA GLU A 24 -11.17 6.07 21.13
C GLU A 24 -11.58 5.21 19.93
N ILE A 25 -12.38 5.78 19.04
CA ILE A 25 -12.75 5.11 17.80
C ILE A 25 -11.61 5.25 16.80
N LEU A 26 -10.98 4.12 16.44
CA LEU A 26 -9.96 4.10 15.39
C LEU A 26 -10.62 4.23 14.04
N PRO A 27 -10.06 5.07 13.15
CA PRO A 27 -10.66 5.28 11.83
C PRO A 27 -10.59 4.01 10.97
N GLU A 28 -11.46 3.97 9.96
CA GLU A 28 -11.42 2.96 8.92
C GLU A 28 -10.05 2.97 8.24
N LYS A 29 -9.53 1.77 7.96
CA LYS A 29 -8.18 1.59 7.40
C LYS A 29 -8.26 0.70 6.17
N HIS A 30 -7.56 1.11 5.12
CA HIS A 30 -7.47 0.33 3.88
C HIS A 30 -6.02 0.06 3.55
N LEU A 31 -5.71 -1.20 3.22
CA LEU A 31 -4.38 -1.63 2.81
C LEU A 31 -4.47 -2.29 1.44
N VAL A 32 -3.50 -1.98 0.59
CA VAL A 32 -3.32 -2.65 -0.69
C VAL A 32 -2.02 -3.43 -0.62
N GLN A 33 -2.10 -4.73 -0.88
CA GLN A 33 -0.94 -5.59 -0.93
C GLN A 33 -0.44 -5.68 -2.37
N PHE A 34 0.84 -5.36 -2.54
CA PHE A 34 1.51 -5.41 -3.84
C PHE A 34 2.57 -6.49 -3.84
N MET A 35 2.77 -7.10 -4.99
CA MET A 35 3.94 -7.90 -5.27
C MET A 35 4.84 -7.12 -6.21
N GLY A 36 6.02 -6.75 -5.73
CA GLY A 36 7.04 -6.06 -6.49
C GLY A 36 8.31 -6.89 -6.56
N LYS A 37 9.40 -6.24 -6.96
CA LYS A 37 10.73 -6.85 -7.00
C LYS A 37 11.72 -5.94 -6.31
N LYS A 38 12.62 -6.55 -5.54
CA LYS A 38 13.72 -5.81 -4.92
C LYS A 38 15.04 -6.52 -5.22
N PRO A 39 16.14 -5.77 -5.38
CA PRO A 39 17.44 -6.38 -5.62
C PRO A 39 17.95 -7.10 -4.37
N ALA A 40 18.48 -8.30 -4.57
CA ALA A 40 19.23 -9.02 -3.55
C ALA A 40 20.70 -8.61 -3.60
N ALA A 41 21.48 -9.04 -2.61
CA ALA A 41 22.90 -8.69 -2.50
C ALA A 41 23.74 -9.15 -3.73
N ASP A 42 23.31 -10.20 -4.41
CA ASP A 42 23.95 -10.73 -5.60
C ASP A 42 23.45 -10.14 -6.92
N GLY A 43 22.57 -9.14 -6.85
CA GLY A 43 21.99 -8.50 -8.02
C GLY A 43 20.77 -9.21 -8.62
N VAL A 44 20.36 -10.34 -8.07
CA VAL A 44 19.15 -11.04 -8.51
C VAL A 44 17.92 -10.29 -7.98
N LEU A 45 16.88 -10.18 -8.80
CA LEU A 45 15.61 -9.57 -8.38
C LEU A 45 14.74 -10.61 -7.67
N LEU A 46 14.38 -10.31 -6.44
CA LEU A 46 13.49 -11.16 -5.64
C LEU A 46 12.09 -10.59 -5.61
N ALA A 47 11.09 -11.46 -5.64
CA ALA A 47 9.71 -11.04 -5.40
C ALA A 47 9.58 -10.55 -3.96
N ASP A 48 8.86 -9.45 -3.78
CA ASP A 48 8.67 -8.82 -2.47
C ASP A 48 7.20 -8.42 -2.31
N LEU A 49 6.63 -8.73 -1.15
CA LEU A 49 5.27 -8.33 -0.82
C LEU A 49 5.32 -7.07 0.04
N GLU A 50 4.52 -6.08 -0.32
CA GLU A 50 4.46 -4.80 0.38
C GLU A 50 3.03 -4.36 0.58
N ASP A 51 2.70 -3.97 1.83
CA ASP A 51 1.39 -3.44 2.15
C ASP A 51 1.47 -1.92 2.23
N LEU A 52 0.66 -1.24 1.41
CA LEU A 52 0.60 0.21 1.40
C LEU A 52 -0.76 0.69 1.89
N LYS A 53 -0.74 1.68 2.78
CA LYS A 53 -1.96 2.31 3.26
C LYS A 53 -2.52 3.24 2.19
N VAL A 54 -3.83 3.15 1.94
CA VAL A 54 -4.53 3.99 0.96
C VAL A 54 -5.78 4.59 1.59
N ASP A 55 -6.21 5.75 1.08
CA ASP A 55 -7.45 6.38 1.52
C ASP A 55 -8.67 5.83 0.78
N ASP A 56 -8.53 5.60 -0.52
CA ASP A 56 -9.62 5.06 -1.33
C ASP A 56 -9.19 3.74 -1.99
N PRO A 57 -9.76 2.61 -1.57
CA PRO A 57 -9.39 1.30 -2.12
C PRO A 57 -10.03 0.98 -3.47
N LYS A 58 -11.05 1.71 -3.91
CA LYS A 58 -11.82 1.38 -5.11
C LYS A 58 -11.00 1.23 -6.38
N PRO A 59 -10.06 2.17 -6.71
CA PRO A 59 -9.25 2.02 -7.91
C PRO A 59 -8.38 0.76 -7.90
N PHE A 60 -7.95 0.34 -6.71
CA PHE A 60 -7.10 -0.84 -6.56
C PHE A 60 -7.90 -2.13 -6.65
N LEU A 61 -9.16 -2.12 -6.22
CA LEU A 61 -10.05 -3.26 -6.42
C LEU A 61 -10.26 -3.53 -7.90
N ALA A 62 -10.42 -2.47 -8.70
CA ALA A 62 -10.58 -2.59 -10.15
C ALA A 62 -9.29 -3.07 -10.83
N ALA A 63 -8.13 -2.79 -10.23
CA ALA A 63 -6.82 -3.16 -10.78
C ALA A 63 -6.25 -4.45 -10.19
N LYS A 64 -7.02 -5.19 -9.41
CA LYS A 64 -6.56 -6.43 -8.79
C LYS A 64 -6.06 -7.42 -9.85
N GLY A 65 -4.86 -7.96 -9.64
CA GLY A 65 -4.20 -8.84 -10.59
C GLY A 65 -3.42 -8.14 -11.69
N LYS A 66 -3.47 -6.80 -11.72
CA LYS A 66 -2.79 -6.01 -12.74
C LYS A 66 -1.58 -5.30 -12.15
N GLN A 67 -0.58 -5.06 -13.01
CA GLN A 67 0.57 -4.25 -12.64
C GLN A 67 0.21 -2.77 -12.73
N VAL A 68 0.53 -2.03 -11.68
CA VAL A 68 0.24 -0.60 -11.60
C VAL A 68 1.49 0.17 -11.17
N ARG A 69 1.52 1.45 -11.54
CA ARG A 69 2.50 2.41 -11.05
C ARG A 69 1.75 3.49 -10.27
N VAL A 70 2.19 3.73 -9.05
CA VAL A 70 1.55 4.70 -8.16
C VAL A 70 2.59 5.61 -7.53
N MET A 71 2.19 6.84 -7.22
CA MET A 71 3.01 7.74 -6.43
C MET A 71 2.85 7.40 -4.95
N VAL A 72 3.96 7.32 -4.23
CA VAL A 72 3.96 6.95 -2.82
C VAL A 72 4.69 7.99 -1.99
N ARG A 73 4.37 8.04 -0.70
CA ARG A 73 5.02 8.89 0.28
C ARG A 73 5.60 8.01 1.37
N HIS A 74 6.85 8.28 1.72
CA HIS A 74 7.48 7.64 2.86
C HIS A 74 7.00 8.30 4.17
N TRP A 75 6.66 7.47 5.16
CA TRP A 75 6.29 7.96 6.47
C TRP A 75 7.15 7.32 7.55
N MET A 76 7.36 8.06 8.63
CA MET A 76 8.05 7.57 9.82
C MET A 76 7.26 8.01 11.06
N PHE A 77 7.06 7.06 11.95
CA PHE A 77 6.41 7.32 13.23
C PHE A 77 6.84 6.30 14.26
N ASP A 78 7.30 6.80 15.40
CA ASP A 78 7.65 5.99 16.58
C ASP A 78 8.61 4.82 16.25
N GLY A 79 9.67 5.11 15.50
CA GLY A 79 10.66 4.11 15.09
C GLY A 79 10.23 3.18 13.99
N ARG A 80 9.01 3.36 13.45
CA ARG A 80 8.49 2.58 12.32
C ARG A 80 8.49 3.43 11.07
N SER A 81 8.60 2.77 9.93
CA SER A 81 8.51 3.46 8.65
C SER A 81 7.75 2.60 7.64
N GLY A 82 7.24 3.24 6.61
CA GLY A 82 6.54 2.55 5.53
C GLY A 82 6.21 3.49 4.40
N LEU A 83 5.45 2.97 3.44
CA LEU A 83 4.98 3.74 2.31
C LEU A 83 3.46 3.87 2.38
N SER A 84 2.96 5.01 1.93
CA SER A 84 1.52 5.23 1.79
C SER A 84 1.23 5.88 0.45
N ILE A 85 0.00 5.71 -0.03
CA ILE A 85 -0.46 6.32 -1.27
C ILE A 85 -1.28 7.54 -0.88
N PRO A 86 -0.83 8.76 -1.23
CA PRO A 86 -1.57 9.98 -0.89
C PRO A 86 -2.95 9.99 -1.54
N LYS A 87 -3.90 10.62 -0.86
CA LYS A 87 -5.26 10.78 -1.38
C LYS A 87 -5.23 11.52 -2.72
N GLY A 88 -6.00 11.03 -3.69
CA GLY A 88 -6.08 11.65 -5.00
C GLY A 88 -4.90 11.36 -5.92
N SER A 89 -3.97 10.50 -5.50
CA SER A 89 -2.85 10.12 -6.37
C SER A 89 -3.34 9.32 -7.58
N PRO A 90 -2.85 9.64 -8.78
CA PRO A 90 -3.22 8.88 -9.97
C PRO A 90 -2.63 7.48 -9.95
N ILE A 91 -3.35 6.53 -10.54
CA ILE A 91 -2.90 5.15 -10.71
C ILE A 91 -2.74 4.91 -12.20
N GLU A 92 -1.55 4.44 -12.59
CA GLU A 92 -1.29 4.03 -13.97
C GLU A 92 -1.30 2.51 -14.04
N VAL A 93 -2.24 1.96 -14.81
CA VAL A 93 -2.32 0.51 -15.04
C VAL A 93 -1.41 0.17 -16.20
N LEU A 94 -0.43 -0.71 -15.98
CA LEU A 94 0.60 -1.04 -16.96
C LEU A 94 0.29 -2.33 -17.73
N ALA A 95 -0.46 -3.24 -17.14
CA ALA A 95 -0.79 -4.51 -17.79
C ALA A 95 -2.05 -5.11 -17.21
#